data_692036b740ff464e99b561b3e3e08ef5
#
_entry.id   692036b740ff464e99b561b3e3e08ef5
#
_cell.length_a   1.000
_cell.length_b   1.000
_cell.length_c   1.000
_cell.angle_alpha   90.00
_cell.angle_beta   90.00
_cell.angle_gamma   90.00
#
_symmetry.space_group_name_H-M   'P 1'
#
loop_
_entity.id
_entity.type
_entity.pdbx_description
1 polymer ?
#
loop_
_entity_poly.entity_id
_entity_poly.type
_entity_poly.pdbx_seq_one_letter_code
_entity_poly.pdbx_strand_id
1 'polypeptide(L)'
;VARSDPDRSGRPWAVLQHVAHEGPGSIARVLAEHGVPVVVVRLDLGARLPSIDDVGGLVVMGGPMGVHDTDAFPWLAGERALIRAAVDADLAVLGVCLGAQQLAAALGAAVTTGPVDEVGPGQVELTADGRRDPVLGPEYNGLSGTSVPCVHWHRDTFALPGASTHLAATRAYPHQAFRTGTRAYGLQFHVEIDADLAEAWRPLLPSGITLDDGAVARVEDVGRRVLQRFVEVALSGADDADGAGTADDTGSTVVRS
;
A
#
# COMPACT_ATOMS: atom_id res chain seq x y z
N VAL A 1 11.94 -20.39 -7.15
CA VAL A 1 11.13 -19.51 -8.01
C VAL A 1 9.70 -19.96 -7.82
N ALA A 2 8.92 -19.22 -7.02
CA ALA A 2 7.49 -19.44 -6.87
C ALA A 2 6.83 -19.16 -8.23
N ARG A 3 6.05 -20.11 -8.72
CA ARG A 3 5.26 -19.91 -9.94
C ARG A 3 4.10 -18.99 -9.56
N SER A 4 3.95 -17.86 -10.26
CA SER A 4 2.71 -17.10 -10.24
C SER A 4 1.60 -18.02 -10.72
N ASP A 5 0.58 -18.21 -9.87
CA ASP A 5 -0.62 -18.96 -10.24
C ASP A 5 -1.45 -18.08 -11.19
N PRO A 6 -1.63 -18.43 -12.47
CA PRO A 6 -2.37 -17.62 -13.43
C PRO A 6 -3.86 -17.46 -13.10
N ASP A 7 -4.39 -18.25 -12.16
CA ASP A 7 -5.82 -18.24 -11.78
C ASP A 7 -6.16 -17.28 -10.63
N ARG A 8 -5.34 -16.27 -10.35
CA ARG A 8 -5.63 -15.27 -9.29
C ARG A 8 -6.43 -14.07 -9.81
N SER A 9 -6.59 -13.93 -11.12
CA SER A 9 -7.45 -12.91 -11.72
C SER A 9 -8.91 -13.15 -11.29
N GLY A 10 -9.52 -12.20 -10.59
CA GLY A 10 -10.89 -12.32 -10.06
C GLY A 10 -10.99 -12.71 -8.58
N ARG A 11 -9.90 -13.08 -7.90
CA ARG A 11 -9.91 -13.22 -6.45
C ARG A 11 -10.05 -11.84 -5.77
N PRO A 12 -10.80 -11.74 -4.65
CA PRO A 12 -10.95 -10.47 -3.96
C PRO A 12 -9.62 -10.00 -3.38
N TRP A 13 -9.42 -8.69 -3.33
CA TRP A 13 -8.38 -8.12 -2.50
C TRP A 13 -8.86 -8.04 -1.06
N ALA A 14 -8.02 -8.46 -0.12
CA ALA A 14 -8.32 -8.32 1.29
C ALA A 14 -7.81 -6.97 1.81
N VAL A 15 -8.73 -6.21 2.42
CA VAL A 15 -8.40 -4.99 3.17
C VAL A 15 -8.38 -5.35 4.65
N LEU A 16 -7.20 -5.40 5.26
CA LEU A 16 -7.02 -5.68 6.68
C LEU A 16 -7.21 -4.38 7.46
N GLN A 17 -8.31 -4.30 8.21
CA GLN A 17 -8.71 -3.11 8.97
C GLN A 17 -8.61 -3.38 10.47
N HIS A 18 -7.90 -2.50 11.18
CA HIS A 18 -7.51 -2.67 12.58
C HIS A 18 -8.42 -1.96 13.58
N VAL A 19 -9.05 -0.85 13.15
CA VAL A 19 -10.01 -0.08 13.95
C VAL A 19 -11.10 0.51 13.06
N ALA A 20 -12.24 0.84 13.65
CA ALA A 20 -13.42 1.27 12.90
C ALA A 20 -13.21 2.55 12.08
N HIS A 21 -12.43 3.49 12.61
CA HIS A 21 -12.21 4.81 12.03
C HIS A 21 -11.01 4.89 11.07
N GLU A 22 -10.28 3.81 10.85
CA GLU A 22 -9.21 3.71 9.86
C GLU A 22 -9.61 2.68 8.79
N GLY A 23 -10.73 2.96 8.10
CA GLY A 23 -11.19 2.18 6.96
C GLY A 23 -10.43 2.50 5.67
N PRO A 24 -10.76 1.78 4.59
CA PRO A 24 -10.03 1.91 3.31
C PRO A 24 -10.26 3.23 2.56
N GLY A 25 -11.22 4.07 2.97
CA GLY A 25 -11.49 5.34 2.30
C GLY A 25 -11.57 5.20 0.79
N SER A 26 -10.89 6.09 0.05
CA SER A 26 -10.86 6.08 -1.41
C SER A 26 -10.20 4.83 -2.03
N ILE A 27 -9.42 4.04 -1.28
CA ILE A 27 -8.84 2.77 -1.78
C ILE A 27 -9.94 1.81 -2.25
N ALA A 28 -10.97 1.60 -1.42
CA ALA A 28 -12.05 0.68 -1.78
C ALA A 28 -12.81 1.13 -3.04
N ARG A 29 -13.00 2.45 -3.19
CA ARG A 29 -13.65 3.05 -4.37
C ARG A 29 -12.81 2.84 -5.61
N VAL A 30 -11.51 3.11 -5.55
CA VAL A 30 -10.60 2.92 -6.69
C VAL A 30 -10.50 1.46 -7.10
N LEU A 31 -10.42 0.52 -6.17
CA LEU A 31 -10.45 -0.91 -6.47
C LEU A 31 -11.74 -1.31 -7.18
N ALA A 32 -12.89 -0.84 -6.70
CA ALA A 32 -14.19 -1.11 -7.32
C ALA A 32 -14.29 -0.52 -8.74
N GLU A 33 -13.78 0.70 -8.98
CA GLU A 33 -13.72 1.34 -10.30
C GLU A 33 -12.91 0.53 -11.31
N HIS A 34 -11.91 -0.25 -10.85
CA HIS A 34 -11.11 -1.16 -11.67
C HIS A 34 -11.66 -2.59 -11.71
N GLY A 35 -12.86 -2.81 -11.18
CA GLY A 35 -13.50 -4.13 -11.19
C GLY A 35 -12.85 -5.15 -10.24
N VAL A 36 -12.03 -4.70 -9.29
CA VAL A 36 -11.39 -5.55 -8.30
C VAL A 36 -12.35 -5.79 -7.13
N PRO A 37 -12.79 -7.04 -6.88
CA PRO A 37 -13.59 -7.36 -5.72
C PRO A 37 -12.82 -7.10 -4.41
N VAL A 38 -13.49 -6.58 -3.39
CA VAL A 38 -12.88 -6.24 -2.10
C VAL A 38 -13.58 -6.96 -0.97
N VAL A 39 -12.81 -7.53 -0.05
CA VAL A 39 -13.27 -8.06 1.24
C VAL A 39 -12.59 -7.31 2.37
N VAL A 40 -13.36 -6.59 3.17
CA VAL A 40 -12.82 -5.92 4.38
C VAL A 40 -12.78 -6.92 5.54
N VAL A 41 -11.59 -7.17 6.04
CA VAL A 41 -11.32 -8.07 7.17
C VAL A 41 -11.17 -7.24 8.44
N ARG A 42 -12.20 -7.20 9.26
CA ARG A 42 -12.27 -6.43 10.51
C ARG A 42 -11.59 -7.17 11.65
N LEU A 43 -10.27 -6.96 11.80
CA LEU A 43 -9.46 -7.62 12.83
C LEU A 43 -9.86 -7.18 14.24
N ASP A 44 -10.28 -5.94 14.41
CA ASP A 44 -10.84 -5.40 15.66
C ASP A 44 -12.14 -6.08 16.10
N LEU A 45 -12.86 -6.71 15.20
CA LEU A 45 -14.06 -7.49 15.48
C LEU A 45 -13.80 -9.01 15.55
N GLY A 46 -12.53 -9.41 15.57
CA GLY A 46 -12.13 -10.82 15.66
C GLY A 46 -12.25 -11.60 14.34
N ALA A 47 -12.33 -10.90 13.19
CA ALA A 47 -12.26 -11.58 11.90
C ALA A 47 -10.93 -12.33 11.76
N ARG A 48 -10.97 -13.49 11.08
CA ARG A 48 -9.78 -14.27 10.80
C ARG A 48 -9.05 -13.73 9.59
N LEU A 49 -7.73 -13.74 9.63
CA LEU A 49 -6.90 -13.47 8.47
C LEU A 49 -7.22 -14.46 7.35
N PRO A 50 -7.29 -13.99 6.08
CA PRO A 50 -7.52 -14.87 4.95
C PRO A 50 -6.30 -15.76 4.67
N SER A 51 -6.49 -16.85 3.93
CA SER A 51 -5.38 -17.55 3.30
C SER A 51 -4.80 -16.72 2.16
N ILE A 52 -3.50 -16.83 1.95
CA ILE A 52 -2.83 -16.22 0.79
C ILE A 52 -3.39 -16.74 -0.54
N ASP A 53 -3.93 -17.96 -0.54
CA ASP A 53 -4.50 -18.58 -1.71
C ASP A 53 -5.91 -18.06 -2.05
N ASP A 54 -6.56 -17.36 -1.12
CA ASP A 54 -7.92 -16.85 -1.30
C ASP A 54 -7.96 -15.39 -1.78
N VAL A 55 -6.80 -14.74 -1.89
CA VAL A 55 -6.71 -13.30 -2.21
C VAL A 55 -5.92 -13.01 -3.48
N GLY A 56 -6.33 -11.96 -4.20
CA GLY A 56 -5.63 -11.43 -5.37
C GLY A 56 -4.62 -10.32 -5.02
N GLY A 57 -4.76 -9.70 -3.85
CA GLY A 57 -3.88 -8.66 -3.32
C GLY A 57 -4.22 -8.30 -1.87
N LEU A 58 -3.37 -7.53 -1.23
CA LEU A 58 -3.54 -7.08 0.15
C LEU A 58 -3.49 -5.56 0.24
N VAL A 59 -4.41 -5.00 1.00
CA VAL A 59 -4.31 -3.65 1.54
C VAL A 59 -4.27 -3.77 3.06
N VAL A 60 -3.26 -3.22 3.70
CA VAL A 60 -3.05 -3.26 5.15
C VAL A 60 -3.18 -1.83 5.66
N MET A 61 -4.25 -1.59 6.42
CA MET A 61 -4.60 -0.24 6.86
C MET A 61 -3.77 0.23 8.05
N GLY A 62 -4.00 1.47 8.46
CA GLY A 62 -3.48 2.05 9.68
C GLY A 62 -4.11 1.48 10.95
N GLY A 63 -3.59 1.91 12.09
CA GLY A 63 -4.09 1.54 13.41
C GLY A 63 -3.24 2.14 14.52
N PRO A 64 -3.80 2.30 15.73
CA PRO A 64 -3.11 2.89 16.88
C PRO A 64 -2.11 1.93 17.56
N MET A 65 -2.01 0.67 17.08
CA MET A 65 -1.12 -0.34 17.63
C MET A 65 0.31 -0.14 17.12
N GLY A 66 1.31 -0.46 17.93
CA GLY A 66 2.67 -0.69 17.46
C GLY A 66 2.84 -2.08 16.84
N VAL A 67 3.75 -2.26 15.90
CA VAL A 67 4.03 -3.57 15.26
C VAL A 67 4.48 -4.65 16.26
N HIS A 68 4.92 -4.24 17.44
CA HIS A 68 5.41 -5.15 18.50
C HIS A 68 4.34 -5.49 19.54
N ASP A 69 3.14 -4.92 19.48
CA ASP A 69 2.08 -5.10 20.49
C ASP A 69 1.37 -6.47 20.34
N THR A 70 2.13 -7.51 20.01
CA THR A 70 1.61 -8.86 19.72
C THR A 70 0.95 -9.54 20.93
N ASP A 71 1.28 -9.14 22.14
CA ASP A 71 0.64 -9.66 23.35
C ASP A 71 -0.81 -9.15 23.49
N ALA A 72 -1.04 -7.88 23.16
CA ALA A 72 -2.36 -7.26 23.17
C ALA A 72 -3.16 -7.54 21.89
N PHE A 73 -2.46 -7.69 20.75
CA PHE A 73 -3.03 -7.90 19.42
C PHE A 73 -2.37 -9.09 18.73
N PRO A 74 -2.71 -10.34 19.14
CA PRO A 74 -2.02 -11.55 18.66
C PRO A 74 -2.08 -11.76 17.13
N TRP A 75 -3.06 -11.16 16.45
CA TRP A 75 -3.20 -11.23 15.00
C TRP A 75 -2.09 -10.47 14.24
N LEU A 76 -1.39 -9.47 14.85
CA LEU A 76 -0.27 -8.75 14.23
C LEU A 76 0.84 -9.66 13.73
N ALA A 77 1.14 -10.74 14.46
CA ALA A 77 2.16 -11.70 14.05
C ALA A 77 1.72 -12.51 12.82
N GLY A 78 0.44 -12.94 12.80
CA GLY A 78 -0.15 -13.66 11.67
C GLY A 78 -0.27 -12.77 10.43
N GLU A 79 -0.65 -11.50 10.61
CA GLU A 79 -0.72 -10.50 9.55
C GLU A 79 0.64 -10.28 8.91
N ARG A 80 1.70 -10.12 9.71
CA ARG A 80 3.09 -10.00 9.21
C ARG A 80 3.52 -11.20 8.39
N ALA A 81 3.15 -12.42 8.83
CA ALA A 81 3.42 -13.64 8.08
C ALA A 81 2.64 -13.66 6.74
N LEU A 82 1.38 -13.23 6.73
CA LEU A 82 0.57 -13.11 5.52
C LEU A 82 1.16 -12.09 4.54
N ILE A 83 1.56 -10.91 5.02
CA ILE A 83 2.21 -9.87 4.22
C ILE A 83 3.50 -10.43 3.59
N ARG A 84 4.33 -11.13 4.37
CA ARG A 84 5.56 -11.75 3.86
C ARG A 84 5.25 -12.75 2.75
N ALA A 85 4.26 -13.63 2.97
CA ALA A 85 3.84 -14.60 1.97
C ALA A 85 3.30 -13.94 0.69
N ALA A 86 2.58 -12.80 0.82
CA ALA A 86 2.09 -12.04 -0.32
C ALA A 86 3.23 -11.45 -1.16
N VAL A 87 4.23 -10.85 -0.51
CA VAL A 87 5.42 -10.33 -1.20
C VAL A 87 6.22 -11.45 -1.87
N ASP A 88 6.43 -12.58 -1.20
CA ASP A 88 7.15 -13.73 -1.75
C ASP A 88 6.41 -14.37 -2.94
N ALA A 89 5.08 -14.26 -2.97
CA ALA A 89 4.22 -14.71 -4.09
C ALA A 89 4.03 -13.64 -5.19
N ASP A 90 4.74 -12.51 -5.09
CA ASP A 90 4.61 -11.34 -5.98
C ASP A 90 3.17 -10.81 -6.11
N LEU A 91 2.39 -10.87 -5.05
CA LEU A 91 1.09 -10.23 -4.99
C LEU A 91 1.22 -8.72 -4.77
N ALA A 92 0.22 -7.97 -5.21
CA ALA A 92 0.11 -6.57 -4.89
C ALA A 92 -0.12 -6.38 -3.38
N VAL A 93 0.68 -5.52 -2.76
CA VAL A 93 0.57 -5.17 -1.33
C VAL A 93 0.64 -3.66 -1.19
N LEU A 94 -0.37 -3.06 -0.58
CA LEU A 94 -0.36 -1.67 -0.15
C LEU A 94 -0.44 -1.61 1.37
N GLY A 95 0.62 -1.19 2.03
CA GLY A 95 0.61 -0.89 3.47
C GLY A 95 0.48 0.61 3.70
N VAL A 96 -0.46 1.03 4.56
CA VAL A 96 -0.69 2.42 4.94
C VAL A 96 -0.45 2.56 6.44
N CYS A 97 0.36 3.50 6.86
CA CYS A 97 0.71 3.82 8.25
C CYS A 97 1.21 2.57 9.02
N LEU A 98 0.44 2.02 9.96
CA LEU A 98 0.77 0.73 10.61
C LEU A 98 1.01 -0.37 9.57
N GLY A 99 0.22 -0.41 8.49
CA GLY A 99 0.39 -1.38 7.41
C GLY A 99 1.74 -1.26 6.70
N ALA A 100 2.27 -0.05 6.52
CA ALA A 100 3.62 0.17 5.98
C ALA A 100 4.69 -0.31 6.96
N GLN A 101 4.49 -0.10 8.25
CA GLN A 101 5.39 -0.58 9.30
C GLN A 101 5.37 -2.11 9.39
N GLN A 102 4.19 -2.75 9.27
CA GLN A 102 4.04 -4.21 9.21
C GLN A 102 4.72 -4.78 7.96
N LEU A 103 4.57 -4.14 6.80
CA LEU A 103 5.27 -4.54 5.57
C LEU A 103 6.79 -4.42 5.74
N ALA A 104 7.28 -3.32 6.31
CA ALA A 104 8.70 -3.13 6.59
C ALA A 104 9.24 -4.21 7.55
N ALA A 105 8.50 -4.49 8.64
CA ALA A 105 8.85 -5.54 9.60
C ALA A 105 8.81 -6.94 8.98
N ALA A 106 7.83 -7.24 8.11
CA ALA A 106 7.75 -8.49 7.36
C ALA A 106 8.97 -8.72 6.46
N LEU A 107 9.56 -7.63 5.97
CA LEU A 107 10.79 -7.63 5.17
C LEU A 107 12.08 -7.58 6.01
N GLY A 108 11.96 -7.64 7.34
CA GLY A 108 13.09 -7.69 8.27
C GLY A 108 13.66 -6.32 8.64
N ALA A 109 12.99 -5.23 8.32
CA ALA A 109 13.40 -3.89 8.72
C ALA A 109 12.97 -3.59 10.16
N ALA A 110 13.78 -2.80 10.87
CA ALA A 110 13.43 -2.33 12.20
C ALA A 110 12.31 -1.28 12.13
N VAL A 111 11.37 -1.37 13.07
CA VAL A 111 10.37 -0.34 13.34
C VAL A 111 10.64 0.21 14.74
N THR A 112 10.68 1.53 14.85
CA THR A 112 11.04 2.22 16.08
C THR A 112 10.20 3.47 16.28
N THR A 113 10.08 3.92 17.51
CA THR A 113 9.45 5.20 17.80
C THR A 113 10.36 6.35 17.36
N GLY A 114 9.81 7.25 16.58
CA GLY A 114 10.54 8.40 16.04
C GLY A 114 10.62 9.60 16.98
N PRO A 115 11.28 10.67 16.55
CA PRO A 115 11.62 11.80 17.42
C PRO A 115 10.44 12.71 17.77
N VAL A 116 9.45 12.83 16.87
CA VAL A 116 8.31 13.76 17.02
C VAL A 116 7.03 13.12 16.48
N ASP A 117 5.88 13.64 16.88
CA ASP A 117 4.62 13.27 16.23
C ASP A 117 4.49 14.04 14.91
N GLU A 118 4.14 13.35 13.82
CA GLU A 118 3.62 13.97 12.60
C GLU A 118 2.12 13.70 12.56
N VAL A 119 1.31 14.76 12.71
CA VAL A 119 -0.16 14.65 12.75
C VAL A 119 -0.78 15.83 12.00
N GLY A 120 -1.79 15.51 11.17
CA GLY A 120 -2.56 16.48 10.40
C GLY A 120 -2.17 16.59 8.93
N PRO A 121 -2.77 17.54 8.20
CA PRO A 121 -2.47 17.73 6.79
C PRO A 121 -1.03 18.20 6.59
N GLY A 122 -0.37 17.60 5.60
CA GLY A 122 1.03 17.86 5.28
C GLY A 122 1.38 17.44 3.87
N GLN A 123 2.65 17.18 3.65
CA GLN A 123 3.17 16.66 2.40
C GLN A 123 4.46 15.88 2.64
N VAL A 124 4.75 14.95 1.75
CA VAL A 124 6.04 14.28 1.68
C VAL A 124 6.79 14.72 0.44
N GLU A 125 8.13 14.77 0.53
CA GLU A 125 9.01 15.09 -0.59
C GLU A 125 9.47 13.80 -1.27
N LEU A 126 9.28 13.71 -2.58
CA LEU A 126 9.72 12.58 -3.37
C LEU A 126 11.25 12.58 -3.55
N THR A 127 11.87 11.43 -3.34
CA THR A 127 13.27 11.20 -3.67
C THR A 127 13.51 11.25 -5.18
N ALA A 128 14.76 11.10 -5.63
CA ALA A 128 15.05 10.97 -7.04
C ALA A 128 14.37 9.73 -7.66
N ASP A 129 14.27 8.63 -6.90
CA ASP A 129 13.59 7.43 -7.36
C ASP A 129 12.07 7.57 -7.26
N GLY A 130 11.55 8.22 -6.21
CA GLY A 130 10.13 8.52 -6.06
C GLY A 130 9.57 9.37 -7.20
N ARG A 131 10.37 10.30 -7.73
CA ARG A 131 9.96 11.11 -8.89
C ARG A 131 9.83 10.31 -10.20
N ARG A 132 10.51 9.17 -10.29
CA ARG A 132 10.45 8.25 -11.45
C ARG A 132 9.54 7.05 -11.21
N ASP A 133 9.02 6.94 -9.99
CA ASP A 133 8.18 5.81 -9.62
C ASP A 133 6.83 5.85 -10.35
N PRO A 134 6.35 4.75 -10.92
CA PRO A 134 5.13 4.71 -11.73
C PRO A 134 3.85 4.99 -10.92
N VAL A 135 3.93 4.93 -9.58
CA VAL A 135 2.79 5.17 -8.68
C VAL A 135 2.85 6.56 -8.06
N LEU A 136 4.02 6.98 -7.54
CA LEU A 136 4.15 8.25 -6.83
C LEU A 136 4.66 9.41 -7.71
N GLY A 137 5.27 9.11 -8.86
CA GLY A 137 5.88 10.13 -9.70
C GLY A 137 4.92 11.21 -10.20
N PRO A 138 5.35 12.49 -10.26
CA PRO A 138 4.50 13.62 -10.65
C PRO A 138 3.96 13.52 -12.08
N GLU A 139 4.68 12.87 -12.98
CA GLU A 139 4.24 12.62 -14.36
C GLU A 139 2.90 11.87 -14.41
N TYR A 140 2.68 10.94 -13.46
CA TYR A 140 1.47 10.11 -13.40
C TYR A 140 0.35 10.73 -12.57
N ASN A 141 0.67 11.64 -11.67
CA ASN A 141 -0.27 12.17 -10.68
C ASN A 141 -0.65 13.63 -10.91
N GLY A 142 -0.20 14.23 -12.01
CA GLY A 142 -0.50 15.63 -12.34
C GLY A 142 0.05 16.64 -11.32
N LEU A 143 1.10 16.25 -10.58
CA LEU A 143 1.76 17.14 -9.62
C LEU A 143 2.63 18.15 -10.36
N SER A 144 2.53 19.41 -9.98
CA SER A 144 3.39 20.48 -10.51
C SER A 144 4.78 20.52 -9.87
N GLY A 145 5.06 19.66 -8.89
CA GLY A 145 6.28 19.64 -8.10
C GLY A 145 6.67 18.23 -7.68
N THR A 146 7.48 18.16 -6.63
CA THR A 146 8.03 16.92 -6.08
C THR A 146 7.42 16.51 -4.74
N SER A 147 6.39 17.25 -4.31
CA SER A 147 5.70 16.98 -3.04
C SER A 147 4.35 16.34 -3.28
N VAL A 148 4.02 15.31 -2.48
CA VAL A 148 2.71 14.66 -2.48
C VAL A 148 1.94 15.12 -1.24
N PRO A 149 0.78 15.78 -1.40
CA PRO A 149 -0.08 16.15 -0.27
C PRO A 149 -0.65 14.89 0.38
N CYS A 150 -0.69 14.88 1.71
CA CYS A 150 -1.13 13.74 2.49
C CYS A 150 -1.65 14.17 3.86
N VAL A 151 -2.16 13.22 4.63
CA VAL A 151 -2.39 13.38 6.07
C VAL A 151 -1.40 12.50 6.81
N HIS A 152 -0.75 13.04 7.82
CA HIS A 152 0.11 12.30 8.73
C HIS A 152 -0.66 11.99 10.02
N TRP A 153 -0.43 10.80 10.57
CA TRP A 153 -0.83 10.46 11.93
C TRP A 153 0.05 9.32 12.47
N HIS A 154 1.28 9.65 12.76
CA HIS A 154 2.22 8.66 13.26
C HIS A 154 3.33 9.30 14.11
N ARG A 155 3.99 8.44 14.88
CA ARG A 155 5.26 8.70 15.53
C ARG A 155 6.24 7.56 15.26
N ASP A 156 5.73 6.33 15.19
CA ASP A 156 6.57 5.20 14.80
C ASP A 156 6.98 5.31 13.33
N THR A 157 8.16 4.81 13.05
CA THR A 157 8.80 4.83 11.74
C THR A 157 9.56 3.54 11.50
N PHE A 158 9.93 3.31 10.26
CA PHE A 158 10.66 2.12 9.86
C PHE A 158 12.01 2.48 9.22
N ALA A 159 12.98 1.58 9.37
CA ALA A 159 14.15 1.58 8.52
C ALA A 159 13.77 1.11 7.10
N LEU A 160 14.47 1.61 6.08
CA LEU A 160 14.24 1.14 4.71
C LEU A 160 14.54 -0.36 4.62
N PRO A 161 13.58 -1.21 4.19
CA PRO A 161 13.85 -2.64 4.01
C PRO A 161 14.95 -2.88 2.96
N GLY A 162 15.72 -3.94 3.15
CA GLY A 162 16.76 -4.32 2.18
C GLY A 162 16.15 -4.58 0.79
N ALA A 163 16.86 -4.17 -0.26
CA ALA A 163 16.42 -4.28 -1.67
C ALA A 163 15.14 -3.51 -2.01
N SER A 164 14.72 -2.55 -1.17
CA SER A 164 13.60 -1.65 -1.44
C SER A 164 14.06 -0.34 -2.06
N THR A 165 13.21 0.24 -2.89
CA THR A 165 13.40 1.58 -3.45
C THR A 165 12.83 2.61 -2.49
N HIS A 166 13.63 3.59 -2.08
CA HIS A 166 13.20 4.71 -1.23
C HIS A 166 12.47 5.76 -2.07
N LEU A 167 11.22 6.07 -1.72
CA LEU A 167 10.36 6.89 -2.57
C LEU A 167 10.08 8.28 -2.01
N ALA A 168 9.92 8.44 -0.70
CA ALA A 168 9.55 9.72 -0.10
C ALA A 168 10.13 9.89 1.31
N ALA A 169 10.27 11.16 1.71
CA ALA A 169 10.76 11.58 3.02
C ALA A 169 10.03 12.83 3.51
N THR A 170 10.10 13.10 4.82
CA THR A 170 9.90 14.43 5.41
C THR A 170 11.20 14.88 6.07
N ARG A 171 11.20 16.12 6.57
CA ARG A 171 12.36 16.64 7.30
C ARG A 171 12.60 15.83 8.59
N ALA A 172 11.55 15.38 9.26
CA ALA A 172 11.63 14.66 10.52
C ALA A 172 11.90 13.16 10.30
N TYR A 173 11.42 12.60 9.21
CA TYR A 173 11.44 11.17 8.93
C TYR A 173 12.01 10.89 7.54
N PRO A 174 13.18 10.25 7.46
CA PRO A 174 13.82 9.96 6.17
C PRO A 174 13.06 8.92 5.34
N HIS A 175 12.25 8.05 5.96
CA HIS A 175 11.55 6.98 5.26
C HIS A 175 10.04 7.16 5.43
N GLN A 176 9.41 7.76 4.43
CA GLN A 176 7.96 7.97 4.39
C GLN A 176 7.26 7.06 3.37
N ALA A 177 7.99 6.61 2.34
CA ALA A 177 7.47 5.63 1.40
C ALA A 177 8.59 4.78 0.82
N PHE A 178 8.26 3.53 0.52
CA PHE A 178 9.15 2.60 -0.16
C PHE A 178 8.36 1.65 -1.06
N ARG A 179 9.08 1.05 -2.03
CA ARG A 179 8.58 -0.04 -2.87
C ARG A 179 9.56 -1.21 -2.83
N THR A 180 9.02 -2.41 -2.69
CA THR A 180 9.76 -3.68 -2.81
C THR A 180 9.23 -4.45 -4.01
N GLY A 181 10.14 -4.97 -4.85
CA GLY A 181 9.72 -5.54 -6.13
C GLY A 181 9.01 -4.51 -7.00
N THR A 182 7.95 -4.91 -7.69
CA THR A 182 7.17 -4.05 -8.58
C THR A 182 5.85 -3.58 -7.96
N ARG A 183 5.27 -4.33 -7.01
CA ARG A 183 3.87 -4.19 -6.57
C ARG A 183 3.66 -4.08 -5.06
N ALA A 184 4.72 -4.13 -4.24
CA ALA A 184 4.59 -3.95 -2.79
C ALA A 184 5.02 -2.54 -2.38
N TYR A 185 4.07 -1.74 -1.91
CA TYR A 185 4.26 -0.33 -1.50
C TYR A 185 3.94 -0.15 -0.03
N GLY A 186 4.82 0.55 0.68
CA GLY A 186 4.57 1.03 2.05
C GLY A 186 4.53 2.55 2.06
N LEU A 187 3.41 3.11 2.52
CA LEU A 187 3.19 4.54 2.70
C LEU A 187 2.98 4.82 4.19
N GLN A 188 3.88 5.57 4.83
CA GLN A 188 3.73 5.94 6.24
C GLN A 188 2.61 6.96 6.46
N PHE A 189 2.25 7.67 5.43
CA PHE A 189 1.23 8.71 5.39
C PHE A 189 -0.05 8.21 4.71
N HIS A 190 -1.12 8.99 4.86
CA HIS A 190 -2.45 8.66 4.35
C HIS A 190 -2.78 9.47 3.10
N VAL A 191 -3.07 8.78 2.01
CA VAL A 191 -3.55 9.33 0.73
C VAL A 191 -4.98 8.88 0.43
N GLU A 192 -5.51 7.95 1.22
CA GLU A 192 -6.84 7.37 1.08
C GLU A 192 -7.94 8.22 1.71
N ILE A 193 -7.57 9.32 2.38
CA ILE A 193 -8.52 10.19 3.07
C ILE A 193 -9.53 10.77 2.08
N ASP A 194 -10.80 10.48 2.32
CA ASP A 194 -11.96 11.10 1.70
C ASP A 194 -12.79 11.87 2.73
N ALA A 195 -13.92 12.44 2.32
CA ALA A 195 -14.76 13.24 3.19
C ALA A 195 -15.29 12.44 4.39
N ASP A 196 -15.71 11.19 4.18
CA ASP A 196 -16.28 10.33 5.22
C ASP A 196 -15.20 9.95 6.26
N LEU A 197 -14.02 9.59 5.79
CA LEU A 197 -12.90 9.25 6.66
C LEU A 197 -12.40 10.48 7.44
N ALA A 198 -12.35 11.64 6.79
CA ALA A 198 -12.00 12.90 7.44
C ALA A 198 -13.01 13.28 8.53
N GLU A 199 -14.31 13.08 8.30
CA GLU A 199 -15.34 13.33 9.32
C GLU A 199 -15.15 12.43 10.54
N ALA A 200 -14.83 11.14 10.33
CA ALA A 200 -14.53 10.20 11.41
C ALA A 200 -13.27 10.57 12.20
N TRP A 201 -12.26 11.19 11.55
CA TRP A 201 -10.99 11.54 12.18
C TRP A 201 -10.99 12.86 12.93
N ARG A 202 -11.76 13.87 12.45
CA ARG A 202 -11.80 15.22 13.05
C ARG A 202 -11.96 15.23 14.56
N PRO A 203 -12.90 14.45 15.16
CA PRO A 203 -13.08 14.42 16.62
C PRO A 203 -11.91 13.81 17.40
N LEU A 204 -11.06 13.03 16.70
CA LEU A 204 -9.96 12.29 17.31
C LEU A 204 -8.63 13.03 17.21
N LEU A 205 -8.56 14.09 16.40
CA LEU A 205 -7.33 14.86 16.21
C LEU A 205 -6.89 15.56 17.49
N PRO A 206 -5.59 15.64 17.76
CA PRO A 206 -5.06 16.42 18.87
C PRO A 206 -5.47 17.90 18.81
N SER A 207 -5.58 18.54 19.98
CA SER A 207 -5.90 19.96 20.06
C SER A 207 -4.93 20.81 19.25
N GLY A 208 -5.48 21.72 18.44
CA GLY A 208 -4.70 22.61 17.58
C GLY A 208 -4.38 22.03 16.18
N ILE A 209 -4.72 20.78 15.93
CA ILE A 209 -4.64 20.19 14.58
C ILE A 209 -6.01 20.28 13.92
N THR A 210 -6.05 20.78 12.68
CA THR A 210 -7.28 20.91 11.91
C THR A 210 -7.15 20.18 10.58
N LEU A 211 -8.14 19.38 10.24
CA LEU A 211 -8.30 18.76 8.93
C LEU A 211 -9.51 19.41 8.25
N ASP A 212 -9.26 20.55 7.58
CA ASP A 212 -10.29 21.31 6.88
C ASP A 212 -10.65 20.67 5.52
N ASP A 213 -11.81 21.03 4.98
CA ASP A 213 -12.30 20.47 3.71
C ASP A 213 -11.38 20.77 2.53
N GLY A 214 -10.67 21.89 2.54
CA GLY A 214 -9.73 22.24 1.49
C GLY A 214 -8.49 21.35 1.52
N ALA A 215 -8.01 20.98 2.71
CA ALA A 215 -6.91 20.01 2.87
C ALA A 215 -7.37 18.61 2.43
N VAL A 216 -8.57 18.19 2.85
CA VAL A 216 -9.16 16.90 2.46
C VAL A 216 -9.28 16.81 0.94
N ALA A 217 -9.88 17.82 0.30
CA ALA A 217 -10.06 17.83 -1.16
C ALA A 217 -8.73 17.74 -1.93
N ARG A 218 -7.67 18.40 -1.44
CA ARG A 218 -6.33 18.31 -2.07
C ARG A 218 -5.73 16.92 -1.92
N VAL A 219 -5.84 16.32 -0.74
CA VAL A 219 -5.33 14.95 -0.50
C VAL A 219 -6.13 13.95 -1.32
N GLU A 220 -7.46 14.04 -1.33
CA GLU A 220 -8.33 13.14 -2.08
C GLU A 220 -8.04 13.21 -3.59
N ASP A 221 -7.89 14.41 -4.15
CA ASP A 221 -7.60 14.59 -5.58
C ASP A 221 -6.29 13.92 -6.02
N VAL A 222 -5.21 14.15 -5.28
CA VAL A 222 -3.90 13.53 -5.59
C VAL A 222 -3.88 12.07 -5.18
N GLY A 223 -4.38 11.76 -3.99
CA GLY A 223 -4.41 10.41 -3.45
C GLY A 223 -5.17 9.44 -4.34
N ARG A 224 -6.31 9.87 -4.90
CA ARG A 224 -7.05 9.07 -5.86
C ARG A 224 -6.20 8.70 -7.08
N ARG A 225 -5.44 9.63 -7.65
CA ARG A 225 -4.54 9.34 -8.78
C ARG A 225 -3.42 8.38 -8.39
N VAL A 226 -2.80 8.59 -7.23
CA VAL A 226 -1.79 7.66 -6.67
C VAL A 226 -2.36 6.24 -6.54
N LEU A 227 -3.57 6.11 -5.99
CA LEU A 227 -4.22 4.82 -5.82
C LEU A 227 -4.63 4.18 -7.15
N GLN A 228 -5.12 4.96 -8.12
CA GLN A 228 -5.40 4.49 -9.48
C GLN A 228 -4.14 3.92 -10.13
N ARG A 229 -3.02 4.65 -10.05
CA ARG A 229 -1.73 4.18 -10.57
C ARG A 229 -1.25 2.93 -9.87
N PHE A 230 -1.42 2.84 -8.54
CA PHE A 230 -1.08 1.63 -7.80
C PHE A 230 -1.88 0.42 -8.32
N VAL A 231 -3.19 0.56 -8.48
CA VAL A 231 -4.04 -0.53 -8.98
C VAL A 231 -3.69 -0.91 -10.41
N GLU A 232 -3.45 0.06 -11.30
CA GLU A 232 -3.02 -0.20 -12.68
C GLU A 232 -1.69 -0.96 -12.73
N VAL A 233 -0.68 -0.54 -11.97
CA VAL A 233 0.61 -1.24 -11.87
C VAL A 233 0.45 -2.64 -11.28
N ALA A 234 -0.43 -2.78 -10.29
CA ALA A 234 -0.71 -4.06 -9.68
C ALA A 234 -1.38 -5.06 -10.64
N LEU A 235 -2.24 -4.58 -11.51
CA LEU A 235 -2.96 -5.41 -12.48
C LEU A 235 -2.14 -5.70 -13.76
N SER A 236 -1.35 -4.73 -14.27
CA SER A 236 -0.56 -4.91 -15.49
C SER A 236 0.47 -6.03 -15.42
N GLY A 237 1.01 -6.31 -14.25
CA GLY A 237 1.94 -7.42 -14.08
C GLY A 237 1.27 -8.82 -14.05
N ALA A 238 -0.07 -8.89 -14.07
CA ALA A 238 -0.79 -10.15 -14.23
C ALA A 238 -0.91 -10.54 -15.72
N ASP A 239 -0.97 -9.54 -16.62
CA ASP A 239 -1.15 -9.75 -18.06
C ASP A 239 0.16 -10.20 -18.76
N ASP A 240 1.33 -9.81 -18.25
CA ASP A 240 2.63 -10.23 -18.81
C ASP A 240 2.94 -11.71 -18.57
N ALA A 241 2.27 -12.37 -17.62
CA ALA A 241 2.42 -13.80 -17.37
C ALA A 241 1.65 -14.68 -18.38
N ASP A 242 0.59 -14.16 -18.97
CA ASP A 242 -0.23 -14.89 -19.96
C ASP A 242 0.31 -14.76 -21.40
N GLY A 243 1.16 -13.76 -21.68
CA GLY A 243 1.67 -13.47 -23.04
C GLY A 243 2.88 -14.32 -23.48
N ALA A 244 3.50 -15.10 -22.62
CA ALA A 244 4.75 -15.82 -22.93
C ALA A 244 4.57 -17.26 -23.44
N GLY A 245 3.39 -17.68 -23.82
CA GLY A 245 3.02 -19.08 -24.08
C GLY A 245 2.58 -19.46 -25.49
N THR A 246 2.87 -18.70 -26.56
CA THR A 246 2.61 -19.20 -27.92
C THR A 246 3.63 -18.69 -28.94
N ALA A 247 4.84 -19.24 -28.92
CA ALA A 247 5.70 -19.26 -30.09
C ALA A 247 5.69 -20.70 -30.60
N ASP A 248 4.83 -20.94 -31.58
CA ASP A 248 4.69 -22.19 -32.31
C ASP A 248 5.95 -22.38 -33.19
N ASP A 249 6.76 -23.37 -32.86
CA ASP A 249 7.92 -23.82 -33.66
C ASP A 249 7.40 -24.78 -34.76
N THR A 250 6.97 -24.20 -35.87
CA THR A 250 6.77 -24.96 -37.11
C THR A 250 7.77 -24.53 -38.18
N GLY A 251 8.98 -25.02 -38.04
CA GLY A 251 10.04 -24.89 -39.04
C GLY A 251 10.57 -26.22 -39.51
N SER A 252 9.70 -27.02 -40.16
CA SER A 252 10.12 -28.21 -40.90
C SER A 252 10.80 -27.79 -42.19
N THR A 253 12.14 -27.90 -42.26
CA THR A 253 12.90 -27.79 -43.51
C THR A 253 13.23 -29.19 -44.02
N VAL A 254 12.47 -29.64 -45.00
CA VAL A 254 12.82 -30.80 -45.86
C VAL A 254 13.87 -30.35 -46.85
N VAL A 255 15.06 -30.93 -46.76
CA VAL A 255 16.05 -30.89 -47.87
C VAL A 255 16.01 -32.23 -48.58
N ARG A 256 15.63 -32.20 -49.88
CA ARG A 256 15.79 -33.31 -50.85
C ARG A 256 17.10 -33.09 -51.65
N SER A 257 17.68 -34.21 -51.92
CA SER A 257 18.70 -34.63 -52.92
C SER A 257 20.11 -34.68 -52.39
#